data_32d4307355440850d6b60747ed812968
#
_entry.id   32d4307355440850d6b60747ed812968
#
_cell.length_a   1.000
_cell.length_b   1.000
_cell.length_c   1.000
_cell.angle_alpha   90.00
_cell.angle_beta   90.00
_cell.angle_gamma   90.00
#
_symmetry.space_group_name_H-M   'P 1'
#
loop_
_entity.id
_entity.type
_entity.pdbx_description
1 polymer ?
#
loop_
_entity_poly.entity_id
_entity_poly.type
_entity_poly.pdbx_seq_one_letter_code
_entity_poly.pdbx_strand_id
1 'polypeptide(L)'
;QPGMKMNIVFDSDILENATPLTLLTHDKYQGKFGNHPNFVKGNTLEELAIGLGVPFDSLSETIQTYNASVDSKNDEEFNKFFLIRKIVNPPFYGIKAMGITVLSPAGLAVDKELRVLSNGGQIIPNLYAGGEILGSGRTSGNAFVGGLCLTPALTFGKLLGERLSDRTSEQ
;
A
#
# COMPACT_ATOMS: atom_id res chain seq x y z
N GLN A 1 1.46 -4.88 -12.52
CA GLN A 1 0.09 -4.97 -13.05
C GLN A 1 -0.01 -4.18 -14.34
N PRO A 2 -0.48 -4.76 -15.46
CA PRO A 2 -0.67 -4.05 -16.71
C PRO A 2 -1.59 -2.84 -16.51
N GLY A 3 -1.16 -1.67 -17.00
CA GLY A 3 -1.91 -0.42 -16.89
C GLY A 3 -2.13 0.10 -15.48
N MET A 4 -1.41 -0.43 -14.46
CA MET A 4 -1.55 -0.10 -13.04
C MET A 4 -2.98 -0.25 -12.49
N LYS A 5 -3.80 -1.06 -13.14
CA LYS A 5 -5.19 -1.32 -12.74
C LYS A 5 -5.28 -2.66 -12.03
N MET A 6 -6.05 -2.71 -10.96
CA MET A 6 -6.41 -3.93 -10.27
C MET A 6 -7.85 -3.84 -9.75
N ASN A 7 -8.49 -4.98 -9.60
CA ASN A 7 -9.80 -5.07 -8.98
C ASN A 7 -9.68 -5.84 -7.66
N ILE A 8 -10.25 -5.29 -6.60
CA ILE A 8 -10.37 -5.99 -5.32
C ILE A 8 -11.79 -6.56 -5.29
N VAL A 9 -11.91 -7.87 -5.09
CA VAL A 9 -13.20 -8.58 -5.10
C VAL A 9 -13.41 -9.26 -3.76
N PHE A 10 -14.63 -9.16 -3.25
CA PHE A 10 -15.06 -9.79 -2.01
C PHE A 10 -16.58 -9.95 -1.99
N ASP A 11 -17.09 -10.68 -1.03
CA ASP A 11 -18.52 -10.93 -0.85
C ASP A 11 -19.08 -10.24 0.41
N SER A 12 -20.36 -10.48 0.69
CA SER A 12 -21.04 -9.88 1.85
C SER A 12 -20.43 -10.34 3.19
N ASP A 13 -20.06 -11.61 3.32
CA ASP A 13 -19.46 -12.14 4.55
C ASP A 13 -18.10 -11.51 4.82
N ILE A 14 -17.28 -11.35 3.77
CA ILE A 14 -15.98 -10.67 3.87
C ILE A 14 -16.17 -9.20 4.24
N LEU A 15 -17.14 -8.51 3.62
CA LEU A 15 -17.42 -7.10 3.92
C LEU A 15 -17.84 -6.90 5.39
N GLU A 16 -18.73 -7.73 5.90
CA GLU A 16 -19.25 -7.63 7.27
C GLU A 16 -18.17 -7.92 8.33
N ASN A 17 -17.29 -8.87 8.03
CA ASN A 17 -16.26 -9.33 8.96
C ASN A 17 -14.88 -8.69 8.74
N ALA A 18 -14.73 -7.81 7.76
CA ALA A 18 -13.47 -7.10 7.53
C ALA A 18 -13.17 -6.16 8.70
N THR A 19 -11.95 -6.26 9.24
CA THR A 19 -11.48 -5.28 10.22
C THR A 19 -11.12 -3.98 9.50
N PRO A 20 -11.79 -2.86 9.80
CA PRO A 20 -11.48 -1.59 9.13
C PRO A 20 -10.07 -1.15 9.45
N LEU A 21 -9.33 -0.68 8.45
CA LEU A 21 -8.11 0.08 8.66
C LEU A 21 -8.47 1.43 9.27
N THR A 22 -8.09 1.67 10.48
CA THR A 22 -8.25 2.79 11.41
C THR A 22 -9.05 4.04 10.99
N LEU A 23 -8.95 4.51 9.75
CA LEU A 23 -9.66 5.71 9.26
C LEU A 23 -10.80 5.39 8.29
N LEU A 24 -10.98 4.11 7.96
CA LEU A 24 -11.88 3.66 6.92
C LEU A 24 -12.90 2.72 7.56
N THR A 25 -13.94 3.28 8.13
CA THR A 25 -15.06 2.52 8.74
C THR A 25 -16.01 2.02 7.66
N HIS A 26 -16.74 0.93 7.92
CA HIS A 26 -17.75 0.35 7.02
C HIS A 26 -18.73 1.40 6.48
N ASP A 27 -19.19 2.30 7.32
CA ASP A 27 -20.14 3.36 6.96
C ASP A 27 -19.63 4.25 5.82
N LYS A 28 -18.32 4.44 5.72
CA LYS A 28 -17.73 5.29 4.66
C LYS A 28 -17.74 4.65 3.28
N TYR A 29 -17.86 3.33 3.19
CA TYR A 29 -17.87 2.63 1.89
C TYR A 29 -19.23 2.10 1.51
N GLN A 30 -20.04 1.64 2.46
CA GLN A 30 -21.28 0.93 2.14
C GLN A 30 -22.18 1.73 1.20
N GLY A 31 -22.32 3.03 1.44
CA GLY A 31 -23.08 3.92 0.57
C GLY A 31 -22.48 4.19 -0.80
N LYS A 32 -21.24 3.77 -1.07
CA LYS A 32 -20.58 3.96 -2.37
C LYS A 32 -20.86 2.81 -3.34
N PHE A 33 -21.07 1.59 -2.84
CA PHE A 33 -21.32 0.43 -3.70
C PHE A 33 -22.63 0.60 -4.48
N GLY A 34 -22.51 0.56 -5.81
CA GLY A 34 -23.60 0.84 -6.74
C GLY A 34 -23.86 2.31 -7.04
N ASN A 35 -23.27 3.25 -6.27
CA ASN A 35 -23.44 4.68 -6.44
C ASN A 35 -22.17 5.44 -6.86
N HIS A 36 -21.06 4.75 -6.97
CA HIS A 36 -19.77 5.33 -7.35
C HIS A 36 -19.09 4.47 -8.43
N PRO A 37 -18.51 5.04 -9.49
CA PRO A 37 -17.99 4.29 -10.64
C PRO A 37 -16.89 3.27 -10.31
N ASN A 38 -16.18 3.45 -9.21
CA ASN A 38 -15.12 2.54 -8.77
C ASN A 38 -15.59 1.52 -7.73
N PHE A 39 -16.83 1.60 -7.24
CA PHE A 39 -17.40 0.71 -6.22
C PHE A 39 -18.58 -0.04 -6.80
N VAL A 40 -18.33 -1.28 -7.22
CA VAL A 40 -19.29 -2.12 -7.92
C VAL A 40 -19.97 -3.07 -6.94
N LYS A 41 -21.26 -3.31 -7.15
CA LYS A 41 -22.06 -4.32 -6.44
C LYS A 41 -22.81 -5.14 -7.47
N GLY A 42 -22.83 -6.44 -7.30
CA GLY A 42 -23.62 -7.39 -8.12
C GLY A 42 -24.26 -8.47 -7.25
N ASN A 43 -25.44 -8.91 -7.59
CA ASN A 43 -26.07 -10.06 -6.92
C ASN A 43 -25.56 -11.38 -7.48
N THR A 44 -24.96 -11.35 -8.68
CA THR A 44 -24.28 -12.49 -9.30
C THR A 44 -22.84 -12.08 -9.69
N LEU A 45 -22.01 -13.08 -9.98
CA LEU A 45 -20.65 -12.84 -10.48
C LEU A 45 -20.65 -12.24 -11.89
N GLU A 46 -21.68 -12.54 -12.69
CA GLU A 46 -21.87 -11.93 -14.02
C GLU A 46 -22.11 -10.43 -13.90
N GLU A 47 -23.02 -10.00 -13.01
CA GLU A 47 -23.28 -8.59 -12.76
C GLU A 47 -22.02 -7.89 -12.26
N LEU A 48 -21.27 -8.54 -11.37
CA LEU A 48 -20.00 -8.01 -10.87
C LEU A 48 -18.97 -7.86 -11.99
N ALA A 49 -18.81 -8.87 -12.85
CA ALA A 49 -17.89 -8.85 -13.98
C ALA A 49 -18.19 -7.70 -14.96
N ILE A 50 -19.46 -7.52 -15.31
CA ILE A 50 -19.95 -6.41 -16.14
C ILE A 50 -19.58 -5.08 -15.49
N GLY A 51 -19.91 -4.92 -14.21
CA GLY A 51 -19.62 -3.69 -13.47
C GLY A 51 -18.13 -3.37 -13.36
N LEU A 52 -17.27 -4.38 -13.21
CA LEU A 52 -15.81 -4.25 -13.16
C LEU A 52 -15.20 -4.03 -14.56
N GLY A 53 -15.89 -4.44 -15.63
CA GLY A 53 -15.37 -4.40 -16.99
C GLY A 53 -14.34 -5.48 -17.26
N VAL A 54 -14.56 -6.68 -16.70
CA VAL A 54 -13.70 -7.88 -16.89
C VAL A 54 -14.50 -9.02 -17.50
N PRO A 55 -13.86 -9.96 -18.23
CA PRO A 55 -14.53 -11.16 -18.70
C PRO A 55 -15.06 -12.01 -17.53
N PHE A 56 -16.30 -12.47 -17.64
CA PHE A 56 -16.93 -13.32 -16.61
C PHE A 56 -16.14 -14.60 -16.35
N ASP A 57 -15.73 -15.30 -17.43
CA ASP A 57 -15.00 -16.57 -17.30
C ASP A 57 -13.70 -16.38 -16.50
N SER A 58 -12.95 -15.32 -16.79
CA SER A 58 -11.70 -15.01 -16.05
C SER A 58 -11.96 -14.68 -14.58
N LEU A 59 -13.03 -13.94 -14.28
CA LEU A 59 -13.40 -13.63 -12.89
C LEU A 59 -13.83 -14.89 -12.16
N SER A 60 -14.66 -15.72 -12.79
CA SER A 60 -15.15 -16.97 -12.23
C SER A 60 -14.01 -17.94 -11.93
N GLU A 61 -13.10 -18.14 -12.88
CA GLU A 61 -11.90 -18.98 -12.70
C GLU A 61 -11.03 -18.49 -11.55
N THR A 62 -10.76 -17.18 -11.49
CA THR A 62 -9.98 -16.58 -10.40
C THR A 62 -10.61 -16.83 -9.03
N ILE A 63 -11.95 -16.67 -8.92
CA ILE A 63 -12.66 -16.88 -7.66
C ILE A 63 -12.67 -18.39 -7.30
N GLN A 64 -12.84 -19.29 -8.26
CA GLN A 64 -12.79 -20.72 -8.03
C GLN A 64 -11.41 -21.16 -7.52
N THR A 65 -10.34 -20.71 -8.18
CA THR A 65 -8.95 -20.97 -7.75
C THR A 65 -8.69 -20.45 -6.35
N TYR A 66 -9.10 -19.21 -6.07
CA TYR A 66 -8.97 -18.63 -4.73
C TYR A 66 -9.75 -19.45 -3.68
N ASN A 67 -10.98 -19.82 -3.95
CA ASN A 67 -11.81 -20.61 -3.04
C ASN A 67 -11.21 -22.01 -2.78
N ALA A 68 -10.62 -22.65 -3.81
CA ALA A 68 -9.90 -23.91 -3.65
C ALA A 68 -8.64 -23.74 -2.76
N SER A 69 -7.91 -22.63 -2.92
CA SER A 69 -6.79 -22.31 -2.05
C SER A 69 -7.21 -22.10 -0.59
N VAL A 70 -8.40 -21.52 -0.36
CA VAL A 70 -8.95 -21.38 1.01
C VAL A 70 -9.26 -22.76 1.61
N ASP A 71 -9.84 -23.68 0.82
CA ASP A 71 -10.16 -25.03 1.28
C ASP A 71 -8.91 -25.85 1.60
N SER A 72 -7.90 -25.79 0.73
CA SER A 72 -6.64 -26.51 0.89
C SER A 72 -5.70 -25.84 1.90
N LYS A 73 -5.98 -24.58 2.29
CA LYS A 73 -5.08 -23.72 3.06
C LYS A 73 -3.71 -23.56 2.41
N ASN A 74 -3.67 -23.64 1.10
CA ASN A 74 -2.46 -23.52 0.29
C ASN A 74 -2.76 -22.72 -0.98
N ASP A 75 -2.03 -21.63 -1.18
CA ASP A 75 -2.05 -20.85 -2.41
C ASP A 75 -0.75 -21.12 -3.17
N GLU A 76 -0.82 -22.02 -4.15
CA GLU A 76 0.34 -22.43 -4.93
C GLU A 76 0.86 -21.33 -5.88
N GLU A 77 -0.02 -20.41 -6.29
CA GLU A 77 0.32 -19.38 -7.26
C GLU A 77 1.01 -18.17 -6.63
N PHE A 78 0.45 -17.67 -5.50
CA PHE A 78 0.90 -16.41 -4.88
C PHE A 78 1.43 -16.60 -3.45
N ASN A 79 1.43 -17.80 -2.89
CA ASN A 79 1.85 -18.09 -1.51
C ASN A 79 1.16 -17.19 -0.46
N LYS A 80 -0.13 -16.95 -0.61
CA LYS A 80 -0.91 -16.15 0.33
C LYS A 80 -1.10 -16.89 1.65
N PHE A 81 -0.62 -16.30 2.75
CA PHE A 81 -0.68 -16.95 4.07
C PHE A 81 -2.05 -16.85 4.74
N PHE A 82 -2.82 -15.79 4.48
CA PHE A 82 -4.11 -15.56 5.12
C PHE A 82 -5.26 -15.96 4.19
N LEU A 83 -5.61 -17.25 4.22
CA LEU A 83 -6.70 -17.84 3.46
C LEU A 83 -7.85 -18.15 4.42
N ILE A 84 -8.63 -17.12 4.81
CA ILE A 84 -9.58 -17.22 5.90
C ILE A 84 -11.00 -17.46 5.42
N ARG A 85 -11.43 -16.80 4.33
CA ARG A 85 -12.80 -16.78 3.87
C ARG A 85 -12.88 -16.97 2.36
N LYS A 86 -13.88 -17.74 1.91
CA LYS A 86 -14.22 -17.88 0.50
C LYS A 86 -15.04 -16.68 0.01
N ILE A 87 -15.13 -16.53 -1.29
CA ILE A 87 -16.03 -15.59 -1.96
C ILE A 87 -17.19 -16.40 -2.55
N VAL A 88 -18.30 -16.49 -1.79
CA VAL A 88 -19.46 -17.34 -2.14
C VAL A 88 -20.81 -16.72 -1.79
N ASN A 89 -20.86 -15.71 -0.92
CA ASN A 89 -22.08 -15.16 -0.36
C ASN A 89 -22.48 -13.85 -1.05
N PRO A 90 -23.52 -13.84 -1.90
CA PRO A 90 -23.98 -12.59 -2.49
C PRO A 90 -24.57 -11.64 -1.42
N PRO A 91 -24.64 -10.33 -1.69
CA PRO A 91 -24.09 -9.68 -2.88
C PRO A 91 -22.57 -9.67 -2.92
N PHE A 92 -22.04 -9.68 -4.16
CA PHE A 92 -20.63 -9.57 -4.43
C PHE A 92 -20.24 -8.11 -4.62
N TYR A 93 -19.03 -7.77 -4.22
CA TYR A 93 -18.51 -6.40 -4.27
C TYR A 93 -17.19 -6.35 -5.02
N GLY A 94 -16.96 -5.24 -5.70
CA GLY A 94 -15.73 -4.97 -6.40
C GLY A 94 -15.27 -3.53 -6.24
N ILE A 95 -13.97 -3.33 -6.06
CA ILE A 95 -13.38 -1.99 -6.05
C ILE A 95 -12.37 -1.92 -7.19
N LYS A 96 -12.59 -0.98 -8.12
CA LYS A 96 -11.61 -0.64 -9.16
C LYS A 96 -10.53 0.20 -8.53
N ALA A 97 -9.37 -0.39 -8.31
CA ALA A 97 -8.22 0.26 -7.72
C ALA A 97 -7.14 0.52 -8.78
N MET A 98 -6.32 1.50 -8.53
CA MET A 98 -5.10 1.75 -9.29
C MET A 98 -3.92 1.85 -8.34
N GLY A 99 -2.75 1.45 -8.82
CA GLY A 99 -1.52 1.63 -8.07
C GLY A 99 -1.19 3.11 -7.93
N ILE A 100 -0.90 3.54 -6.71
CA ILE A 100 -0.31 4.84 -6.42
C ILE A 100 0.96 4.63 -5.61
N THR A 101 1.94 5.48 -5.81
CA THR A 101 3.11 5.54 -4.95
C THR A 101 2.93 6.66 -3.95
N VAL A 102 2.84 6.31 -2.68
CA VAL A 102 2.75 7.28 -1.57
C VAL A 102 4.12 7.61 -1.04
N LEU A 103 5.04 6.66 -1.09
CA LEU A 103 6.41 6.76 -0.58
C LEU A 103 7.40 6.33 -1.66
N SER A 104 8.56 6.99 -1.74
CA SER A 104 9.68 6.50 -2.54
C SER A 104 10.60 5.63 -1.67
N PRO A 105 10.87 4.37 -2.05
CA PRO A 105 11.87 3.55 -1.36
C PRO A 105 13.30 4.06 -1.58
N ALA A 106 13.57 4.70 -2.74
CA ALA A 106 14.83 5.33 -3.06
C ALA A 106 14.84 6.81 -2.63
N GLY A 107 16.03 7.34 -2.33
CA GLY A 107 16.22 8.73 -1.92
C GLY A 107 17.66 9.17 -2.02
N LEU A 108 17.96 10.35 -1.50
CA LEU A 108 19.30 10.90 -1.49
C LEU A 108 20.26 10.04 -0.65
N ALA A 109 21.44 9.79 -1.21
CA ALA A 109 22.53 9.19 -0.45
C ALA A 109 23.16 10.22 0.47
N VAL A 110 23.35 9.86 1.74
CA VAL A 110 24.02 10.68 2.74
C VAL A 110 25.04 9.86 3.50
N ASP A 111 26.05 10.55 4.04
CA ASP A 111 26.99 9.97 5.00
C ASP A 111 26.42 9.98 6.45
N LYS A 112 27.22 9.53 7.42
CA LYS A 112 26.83 9.50 8.85
C LYS A 112 26.59 10.87 9.47
N GLU A 113 27.07 11.94 8.84
CA GLU A 113 26.82 13.33 9.22
C GLU A 113 25.63 13.95 8.48
N LEU A 114 24.87 13.17 7.71
CA LEU A 114 23.73 13.59 6.90
C LEU A 114 24.10 14.57 5.76
N ARG A 115 25.39 14.60 5.34
CA ARG A 115 25.84 15.35 4.17
C ARG A 115 25.48 14.56 2.91
N VAL A 116 24.92 15.25 1.93
CA VAL A 116 24.50 14.60 0.67
C VAL A 116 25.72 14.17 -0.14
N LEU A 117 25.63 12.98 -0.70
CA LEU A 117 26.64 12.41 -1.58
C LEU A 117 26.23 12.53 -3.04
N SER A 118 27.17 12.86 -3.91
CA SER A 118 27.00 12.78 -5.35
C SER A 118 26.88 11.33 -5.82
N ASN A 119 26.51 11.12 -7.09
CA ASN A 119 26.51 9.78 -7.69
C ASN A 119 27.87 9.08 -7.67
N GLY A 120 28.95 9.83 -7.59
CA GLY A 120 30.31 9.32 -7.43
C GLY A 120 30.72 9.08 -5.98
N GLY A 121 29.81 9.23 -5.01
CA GLY A 121 30.09 9.02 -3.59
C GLY A 121 30.83 10.18 -2.89
N GLN A 122 31.03 11.31 -3.56
CA GLN A 122 31.70 12.47 -3.01
C GLN A 122 30.70 13.36 -2.27
N ILE A 123 31.15 13.98 -1.17
CA ILE A 123 30.33 14.93 -0.40
C ILE A 123 30.04 16.16 -1.25
N ILE A 124 28.77 16.56 -1.30
CA ILE A 124 28.38 17.86 -1.86
C ILE A 124 28.50 18.91 -0.73
N PRO A 125 29.39 19.89 -0.87
CA PRO A 125 29.62 20.88 0.19
C PRO A 125 28.33 21.64 0.54
N ASN A 126 28.12 21.87 1.84
CA ASN A 126 27.01 22.64 2.40
C ASN A 126 25.62 22.11 2.07
N LEU A 127 25.50 20.84 1.61
CA LEU A 127 24.21 20.19 1.34
C LEU A 127 23.97 19.05 2.32
N TYR A 128 22.84 19.13 3.03
CA TYR A 128 22.42 18.14 4.02
C TYR A 128 21.03 17.65 3.69
N ALA A 129 20.71 16.43 4.07
CA ALA A 129 19.37 15.87 3.90
C ALA A 129 18.99 14.95 5.07
N GLY A 130 17.71 14.98 5.44
CA GLY A 130 17.16 14.15 6.50
C GLY A 130 15.65 13.90 6.30
N GLY A 131 15.11 12.84 6.92
CA GLY A 131 13.71 12.47 6.82
C GLY A 131 13.39 11.68 5.57
N GLU A 132 12.18 11.85 5.05
CA GLU A 132 11.63 11.04 3.96
C GLU A 132 12.42 11.12 2.65
N ILE A 133 13.10 12.23 2.41
CA ILE A 133 13.94 12.42 1.23
C ILE A 133 15.11 11.42 1.12
N LEU A 134 15.46 10.75 2.21
CA LEU A 134 16.47 9.69 2.22
C LEU A 134 15.94 8.37 1.65
N GLY A 135 14.64 8.27 1.40
CA GLY A 135 13.93 7.10 0.92
C GLY A 135 13.48 6.17 2.05
N SER A 136 12.25 5.68 1.94
CA SER A 136 11.66 4.78 2.95
C SER A 136 12.40 3.44 3.07
N GLY A 137 13.07 2.97 2.02
CA GLY A 137 13.89 1.75 2.06
C GLY A 137 15.06 1.80 3.04
N ARG A 138 15.57 2.99 3.36
CA ARG A 138 16.63 3.16 4.37
C ARG A 138 16.13 3.14 5.81
N THR A 139 14.90 3.61 6.02
CA THR A 139 14.31 3.75 7.36
C THR A 139 13.39 2.59 7.74
N SER A 140 12.71 2.01 6.77
CA SER A 140 11.72 0.93 6.97
C SER A 140 12.24 -0.44 6.54
N GLY A 141 13.27 -0.51 5.68
CA GLY A 141 13.67 -1.76 5.03
C GLY A 141 12.52 -2.35 4.22
N ASN A 142 12.25 -3.64 4.43
CA ASN A 142 11.15 -4.36 3.77
C ASN A 142 9.84 -4.36 4.57
N ALA A 143 9.79 -3.69 5.72
CA ALA A 143 8.61 -3.67 6.58
C ALA A 143 8.07 -2.25 6.70
N PHE A 144 6.75 -2.09 6.47
CA PHE A 144 6.06 -0.84 6.76
C PHE A 144 5.60 -0.86 8.23
N VAL A 145 6.01 0.16 8.97
CA VAL A 145 5.55 0.40 10.35
C VAL A 145 5.04 1.82 10.45
N GLY A 146 3.89 2.01 11.08
CA GLY A 146 3.33 3.34 11.32
C GLY A 146 4.32 4.25 12.08
N GLY A 147 4.45 5.50 11.63
CA GLY A 147 5.38 6.47 12.22
C GLY A 147 6.77 6.52 11.60
N LEU A 148 7.15 5.58 10.74
CA LEU A 148 8.49 5.55 10.11
C LEU A 148 8.76 6.68 9.12
N CYS A 149 7.77 7.43 8.69
CA CYS A 149 7.98 8.66 7.92
C CYS A 149 8.25 9.86 8.83
N LEU A 150 7.50 9.96 9.93
CA LEU A 150 7.58 11.10 10.86
C LEU A 150 8.79 11.01 11.81
N THR A 151 9.01 9.84 12.40
CA THR A 151 10.09 9.65 13.40
C THR A 151 11.48 9.96 12.84
N PRO A 152 11.89 9.45 11.66
CA PRO A 152 13.15 9.82 11.06
C PRO A 152 13.24 11.31 10.71
N ALA A 153 12.16 11.92 10.25
CA ALA A 153 12.15 13.35 9.92
C ALA A 153 12.43 14.21 11.15
N LEU A 154 11.78 13.93 12.28
CA LEU A 154 12.00 14.62 13.54
C LEU A 154 13.41 14.35 14.10
N THR A 155 13.85 13.10 14.09
CA THR A 155 15.16 12.71 14.63
C THR A 155 16.31 13.33 13.84
N PHE A 156 16.28 13.21 12.51
CA PHE A 156 17.33 13.77 11.67
C PHE A 156 17.29 15.30 11.63
N GLY A 157 16.09 15.90 11.70
CA GLY A 157 15.92 17.34 11.82
C GLY A 157 16.57 17.87 13.10
N LYS A 158 16.34 17.21 14.24
CA LYS A 158 16.98 17.55 15.52
C LYS A 158 18.50 17.41 15.44
N LEU A 159 19.00 16.27 14.96
CA LEU A 159 20.43 16.02 14.84
C LEU A 159 21.15 17.06 13.94
N LEU A 160 20.53 17.44 12.83
CA LEU A 160 21.06 18.46 11.94
C LEU A 160 21.05 19.83 12.60
N GLY A 161 19.98 20.20 13.30
CA GLY A 161 19.88 21.46 14.03
C GLY A 161 20.96 21.61 15.06
N GLU A 162 21.20 20.60 15.90
CA GLU A 162 22.27 20.59 16.91
C GLU A 162 23.67 20.74 16.26
N ARG A 163 23.98 19.91 15.26
CA ARG A 163 25.29 19.92 14.58
C ARG A 163 25.59 21.21 13.83
N LEU A 164 24.60 21.84 13.21
CA LEU A 164 24.80 23.09 12.47
C LEU A 164 24.91 24.30 13.42
N SER A 165 24.20 24.26 14.55
CA SER A 165 24.31 25.28 15.59
C SER A 165 25.70 25.30 16.21
N ASP A 166 26.29 24.15 16.55
CA ASP A 166 27.62 24.04 17.12
C ASP A 166 28.69 24.61 16.19
N ARG A 167 28.58 24.40 14.88
CA ARG A 167 29.53 24.97 13.88
C ARG A 167 29.46 26.47 13.74
N THR A 168 28.31 27.09 13.96
CA THR A 168 28.18 28.55 13.95
C THR A 168 28.73 29.21 15.19
N SER A 169 28.90 28.48 16.29
CA SER A 169 29.44 28.98 17.55
C SER A 169 30.97 28.95 17.59
N GLU A 170 31.62 28.24 16.64
CA GLU A 170 33.09 28.14 16.55
C GLU A 170 33.70 29.09 15.50
N GLN A 171 32.89 29.91 14.82
CA GLN A 171 33.35 30.99 13.91
C GLN A 171 33.20 32.36 14.52
#